data_861a058bf8fde28170b64eb644df7dc5
#
_entry.id   861a058bf8fde28170b64eb644df7dc5
#
_cell.length_a   1.000
_cell.length_b   1.000
_cell.length_c   1.000
_cell.angle_alpha   90.00
_cell.angle_beta   90.00
_cell.angle_gamma   90.00
#
_symmetry.space_group_name_H-M   'P 1'
#
loop_
_entity.id
_entity.type
_entity.pdbx_description
1 polymer ?
#
loop_
_entity_poly.entity_id
_entity_poly.type
_entity_poly.pdbx_seq_one_letter_code
_entity_poly.pdbx_strand_id
1 'polypeptide(L)'
;MADFSAVRKEECRESKLPNGCELNSSHTVVLQSVINEIKEHGRSSMHAEVCGVLVGSLCWDGGPYLLIDGRIEGKHASHQSGSVTFTSETWDFIHEELAAKHPDRKIVGWYHTHPGFGIFLSNMDAFIHENFFSFPWEPAYVFDPQAEIDGFFFRIGTELVQETVCIFGDVAPSVKEPMVGFVDPNKIVIKDKPKRSYGLPSI
;
A
#
# COMPACT_ATOMS: atom_id res chain seq x y z
N MET A 1 2.22 9.25 13.93
CA MET A 1 2.92 9.87 12.79
C MET A 1 3.74 8.79 12.14
N ALA A 2 3.56 8.55 10.85
CA ALA A 2 4.39 7.59 10.10
C ALA A 2 5.86 8.01 10.22
N ASP A 3 6.75 7.04 10.41
CA ASP A 3 8.16 7.34 10.67
C ASP A 3 8.97 7.31 9.38
N PHE A 4 9.39 8.47 8.92
CA PHE A 4 10.27 8.67 7.77
C PHE A 4 11.73 8.97 8.18
N SER A 5 12.08 8.84 9.46
CA SER A 5 13.41 9.22 9.97
C SER A 5 14.57 8.43 9.34
N ALA A 6 14.28 7.21 8.91
CA ALA A 6 15.25 6.34 8.22
C ALA A 6 15.36 6.60 6.70
N VAL A 7 14.46 7.41 6.13
CA VAL A 7 14.43 7.67 4.69
C VAL A 7 15.52 8.68 4.33
N ARG A 8 16.43 8.28 3.44
CA ARG A 8 17.50 9.16 2.95
C ARG A 8 17.08 9.80 1.62
N LYS A 9 17.55 11.03 1.39
CA LYS A 9 17.23 11.79 0.18
C LYS A 9 17.59 11.01 -1.10
N GLU A 10 18.71 10.27 -1.06
CA GLU A 10 19.23 9.48 -2.19
C GLU A 10 18.28 8.30 -2.56
N GLU A 11 17.39 7.93 -1.65
CA GLU A 11 16.39 6.87 -1.86
C GLU A 11 15.07 7.40 -2.45
N CYS A 12 14.95 8.73 -2.53
CA CYS A 12 13.75 9.42 -2.96
C CYS A 12 13.88 9.94 -4.38
N ARG A 13 12.75 10.04 -5.06
CA ARG A 13 12.63 10.80 -6.30
C ARG A 13 12.47 12.28 -5.97
N GLU A 14 13.18 13.16 -6.65
CA GLU A 14 12.88 14.59 -6.56
C GLU A 14 11.53 14.86 -7.22
N SER A 15 10.58 15.32 -6.42
CA SER A 15 9.23 15.64 -6.88
C SER A 15 8.67 16.76 -6.03
N LYS A 16 8.05 17.75 -6.66
CA LYS A 16 7.33 18.78 -5.92
C LYS A 16 6.02 18.23 -5.40
N LEU A 17 5.71 18.60 -4.17
CA LEU A 17 4.39 18.34 -3.60
C LEU A 17 3.32 18.99 -4.47
N PRO A 18 2.21 18.31 -4.77
CA PRO A 18 1.11 18.90 -5.53
C PRO A 18 0.59 20.18 -4.90
N ASN A 19 0.27 21.18 -5.72
CA ASN A 19 -0.27 22.45 -5.24
C ASN A 19 -1.57 22.22 -4.46
N GLY A 20 -1.63 22.79 -3.26
CA GLY A 20 -2.78 22.63 -2.36
C GLY A 20 -2.73 21.37 -1.50
N CYS A 21 -1.70 20.52 -1.63
CA CYS A 21 -1.46 19.41 -0.74
C CYS A 21 -0.57 19.88 0.41
N GLU A 22 -1.06 19.74 1.62
CA GLU A 22 -0.28 19.92 2.84
C GLU A 22 0.04 18.54 3.42
N LEU A 23 1.31 18.28 3.70
CA LEU A 23 1.71 17.05 4.37
C LEU A 23 1.18 17.07 5.81
N ASN A 24 0.32 16.12 6.09
CA ASN A 24 -0.16 15.85 7.44
C ASN A 24 0.78 14.89 8.18
N SER A 25 0.33 14.35 9.32
CA SER A 25 1.12 13.43 10.15
C SER A 25 1.62 12.18 9.42
N SER A 26 0.93 11.74 8.38
CA SER A 26 1.34 10.54 7.63
C SER A 26 2.40 10.81 6.56
N HIS A 27 2.65 12.07 6.19
CA HIS A 27 3.52 12.43 5.06
C HIS A 27 3.19 11.66 3.77
N THR A 28 1.90 11.40 3.53
CA THR A 28 1.44 10.57 2.42
C THR A 28 0.48 11.34 1.53
N VAL A 29 0.73 11.26 0.23
CA VAL A 29 -0.12 11.80 -0.85
C VAL A 29 -0.66 10.65 -1.65
N VAL A 30 -1.97 10.64 -1.87
CA VAL A 30 -2.66 9.60 -2.66
C VAL A 30 -3.44 10.26 -3.78
N LEU A 31 -3.36 9.74 -5.00
CA LEU A 31 -4.20 10.20 -6.09
C LEU A 31 -5.65 9.76 -5.88
N GLN A 32 -6.60 10.67 -6.14
CA GLN A 32 -8.03 10.37 -6.05
C GLN A 32 -8.45 9.22 -6.96
N SER A 33 -7.82 9.10 -8.14
CA SER A 33 -8.05 7.99 -9.08
C SER A 33 -7.77 6.64 -8.45
N VAL A 34 -6.68 6.51 -7.68
CA VAL A 34 -6.32 5.26 -6.97
C VAL A 34 -7.41 4.88 -5.97
N ILE A 35 -7.90 5.85 -5.18
CA ILE A 35 -8.99 5.62 -4.24
C ILE A 35 -10.25 5.16 -4.98
N ASN A 36 -10.60 5.83 -6.08
CA ASN A 36 -11.77 5.50 -6.87
C ASN A 36 -11.68 4.08 -7.45
N GLU A 37 -10.52 3.71 -7.99
CA GLU A 37 -10.28 2.37 -8.53
C GLU A 37 -10.35 1.28 -7.44
N ILE A 38 -9.81 1.52 -6.25
CA ILE A 38 -9.90 0.58 -5.13
C ILE A 38 -11.35 0.42 -4.69
N LYS A 39 -12.11 1.52 -4.60
CA LYS A 39 -13.53 1.48 -4.25
C LYS A 39 -14.36 0.74 -5.31
N GLU A 40 -14.05 0.92 -6.59
CA GLU A 40 -14.70 0.17 -7.67
C GLU A 40 -14.40 -1.34 -7.56
N HIS A 41 -13.13 -1.72 -7.32
CA HIS A 41 -12.76 -3.10 -7.07
C HIS A 41 -13.50 -3.67 -5.85
N GLY A 42 -13.58 -2.92 -4.74
CA GLY A 42 -14.33 -3.34 -3.55
C GLY A 42 -15.82 -3.56 -3.82
N ARG A 43 -16.47 -2.63 -4.55
CA ARG A 43 -17.89 -2.75 -4.91
C ARG A 43 -18.16 -3.92 -5.85
N SER A 44 -17.18 -4.41 -6.59
CA SER A 44 -17.34 -5.61 -7.43
C SER A 44 -17.54 -6.89 -6.61
N SER A 45 -17.26 -6.85 -5.30
CA SER A 45 -17.34 -7.99 -4.39
C SER A 45 -17.94 -7.59 -3.03
N MET A 46 -19.28 -7.49 -2.98
CA MET A 46 -20.02 -7.02 -1.79
C MET A 46 -20.14 -8.06 -0.66
N HIS A 47 -19.68 -9.29 -0.88
CA HIS A 47 -19.86 -10.41 0.07
C HIS A 47 -18.57 -11.16 0.38
N ALA A 48 -17.48 -10.83 -0.30
CA ALA A 48 -16.17 -11.40 -0.06
C ALA A 48 -15.12 -10.29 -0.10
N GLU A 49 -14.14 -10.40 0.76
CA GLU A 49 -13.01 -9.46 0.79
C GLU A 49 -12.23 -9.55 -0.53
N VAL A 50 -11.76 -8.41 -1.01
CA VAL A 50 -10.78 -8.33 -2.08
C VAL A 50 -9.56 -7.58 -1.57
N CYS A 51 -8.40 -7.84 -2.18
CA CYS A 51 -7.16 -7.16 -1.82
C CYS A 51 -6.32 -6.79 -3.03
N GLY A 52 -5.27 -6.07 -2.76
CA GLY A 52 -4.23 -5.74 -3.71
C GLY A 52 -3.12 -4.91 -3.07
N VAL A 53 -2.21 -4.45 -3.89
CA VAL A 53 -1.11 -3.61 -3.43
C VAL A 53 -1.26 -2.18 -3.90
N LEU A 54 -0.75 -1.26 -3.09
CA LEU A 54 -0.57 0.14 -3.42
C LEU A 54 0.77 0.31 -4.12
N VAL A 55 0.77 1.08 -5.20
CA VAL A 55 1.94 1.33 -6.03
C VAL A 55 2.29 2.81 -5.98
N GLY A 56 3.59 3.11 -5.89
CA GLY A 56 4.01 4.49 -5.74
C GLY A 56 5.52 4.67 -5.64
N SER A 57 5.92 5.76 -5.01
CA SER A 57 7.33 6.13 -4.82
C SER A 57 7.54 6.92 -3.53
N LEU A 58 8.71 6.75 -2.92
CA LEU A 58 9.22 7.73 -1.98
C LEU A 58 9.69 8.97 -2.75
N CYS A 59 9.25 10.13 -2.34
CA CYS A 59 9.51 11.42 -2.97
C CYS A 59 10.17 12.39 -1.99
N TRP A 60 10.82 13.45 -2.52
CA TRP A 60 11.48 14.47 -1.73
C TRP A 60 11.11 15.87 -2.22
N ASP A 61 10.55 16.69 -1.31
CA ASP A 61 10.33 18.12 -1.51
C ASP A 61 10.60 18.87 -0.20
N GLY A 62 11.85 19.21 0.07
CA GLY A 62 12.26 19.75 1.36
C GLY A 62 12.26 18.73 2.50
N GLY A 63 11.66 17.59 2.32
CA GLY A 63 11.56 16.43 3.19
C GLY A 63 10.97 15.22 2.48
N PRO A 64 11.05 14.01 3.07
CA PRO A 64 10.48 12.81 2.47
C PRO A 64 8.96 12.78 2.56
N TYR A 65 8.32 12.24 1.52
CA TYR A 65 6.91 11.88 1.53
C TYR A 65 6.64 10.67 0.66
N LEU A 66 5.57 9.96 0.94
CA LEU A 66 5.09 8.85 0.12
C LEU A 66 4.08 9.37 -0.90
N LEU A 67 4.29 9.06 -2.18
CA LEU A 67 3.31 9.23 -3.25
C LEU A 67 2.73 7.88 -3.61
N ILE A 68 1.41 7.74 -3.54
CA ILE A 68 0.66 6.57 -4.02
C ILE A 68 -0.09 7.01 -5.28
N ASP A 69 0.37 6.53 -6.44
CA ASP A 69 -0.12 6.92 -7.76
C ASP A 69 -0.60 5.72 -8.62
N GLY A 70 -0.73 4.53 -8.00
CA GLY A 70 -1.26 3.35 -8.65
C GLY A 70 -1.66 2.26 -7.66
N ARG A 71 -2.31 1.23 -8.19
CA ARG A 71 -2.66 0.00 -7.50
C ARG A 71 -2.54 -1.21 -8.42
N ILE A 72 -2.43 -2.40 -7.84
CA ILE A 72 -2.53 -3.67 -8.56
C ILE A 72 -3.45 -4.59 -7.76
N GLU A 73 -4.44 -5.20 -8.41
CA GLU A 73 -5.35 -6.17 -7.79
C GLU A 73 -4.60 -7.44 -7.40
N GLY A 74 -4.93 -7.98 -6.23
CA GLY A 74 -4.43 -9.27 -5.77
C GLY A 74 -5.20 -10.43 -6.39
N LYS A 75 -5.05 -10.65 -7.71
CA LYS A 75 -5.64 -11.82 -8.36
C LYS A 75 -5.09 -13.10 -7.76
N HIS A 76 -5.90 -14.16 -7.71
CA HIS A 76 -5.55 -15.44 -7.10
C HIS A 76 -5.34 -15.39 -5.56
N ALA A 77 -5.74 -14.31 -4.90
CA ALA A 77 -5.78 -14.30 -3.44
C ALA A 77 -6.74 -15.38 -2.94
N SER A 78 -6.36 -16.07 -1.87
CA SER A 78 -7.27 -17.04 -1.27
C SER A 78 -8.25 -16.32 -0.33
N HIS A 79 -9.51 -16.66 -0.47
CA HIS A 79 -10.59 -16.15 0.37
C HIS A 79 -11.03 -17.28 1.31
N GLN A 80 -10.68 -17.19 2.57
CA GLN A 80 -11.21 -18.09 3.61
C GLN A 80 -12.00 -17.26 4.61
N SER A 81 -13.30 -17.58 4.73
CA SER A 81 -14.27 -17.07 5.72
C SER A 81 -13.85 -15.81 6.49
N GLY A 82 -13.83 -14.64 5.79
CA GLY A 82 -13.56 -13.34 6.42
C GLY A 82 -12.06 -12.99 6.53
N SER A 83 -11.21 -13.56 5.69
CA SER A 83 -9.82 -13.09 5.54
C SER A 83 -9.33 -13.28 4.10
N VAL A 84 -8.49 -12.39 3.66
CA VAL A 84 -7.78 -12.46 2.39
C VAL A 84 -6.30 -12.76 2.64
N THR A 85 -5.69 -13.59 1.79
CA THR A 85 -4.27 -13.94 1.92
C THR A 85 -3.59 -13.89 0.56
N PHE A 86 -2.41 -13.26 0.52
CA PHE A 86 -1.56 -13.23 -0.66
C PHE A 86 -0.87 -14.59 -0.83
N THR A 87 -1.23 -15.33 -1.88
CA THR A 87 -0.58 -16.60 -2.26
C THR A 87 0.71 -16.32 -3.06
N SER A 88 1.50 -17.35 -3.32
CA SER A 88 2.66 -17.23 -4.22
C SER A 88 2.23 -16.77 -5.62
N GLU A 89 1.13 -17.33 -6.13
CA GLU A 89 0.57 -16.98 -7.44
C GLU A 89 0.09 -15.52 -7.48
N THR A 90 -0.48 -15.03 -6.36
CA THR A 90 -0.85 -13.62 -6.23
C THR A 90 0.38 -12.71 -6.33
N TRP A 91 1.47 -13.06 -5.63
CA TRP A 91 2.70 -12.28 -5.68
C TRP A 91 3.37 -12.31 -7.05
N ASP A 92 3.40 -13.46 -7.71
CA ASP A 92 3.96 -13.59 -9.06
C ASP A 92 3.17 -12.71 -10.04
N PHE A 93 1.83 -12.74 -10.01
CA PHE A 93 0.97 -11.86 -10.79
C PHE A 93 1.24 -10.37 -10.49
N ILE A 94 1.31 -9.98 -9.21
CA ILE A 94 1.57 -8.59 -8.82
C ILE A 94 2.92 -8.11 -9.36
N HIS A 95 3.96 -8.92 -9.28
CA HIS A 95 5.29 -8.55 -9.79
C HIS A 95 5.33 -8.43 -11.31
N GLU A 96 4.64 -9.31 -12.04
CA GLU A 96 4.50 -9.21 -13.50
C GLU A 96 3.76 -7.91 -13.91
N GLU A 97 2.63 -7.62 -13.26
CA GLU A 97 1.85 -6.41 -13.52
C GLU A 97 2.64 -5.13 -13.14
N LEU A 98 3.37 -5.15 -12.03
CA LEU A 98 4.23 -4.04 -11.64
C LEU A 98 5.29 -3.75 -12.69
N ALA A 99 5.99 -4.78 -13.14
CA ALA A 99 7.04 -4.64 -14.16
C ALA A 99 6.48 -4.16 -15.51
N ALA A 100 5.28 -4.62 -15.88
CA ALA A 100 4.66 -4.28 -17.16
C ALA A 100 4.04 -2.87 -17.18
N LYS A 101 3.35 -2.47 -16.10
CA LYS A 101 2.53 -1.24 -16.08
C LYS A 101 3.17 -0.11 -15.28
N HIS A 102 4.04 -0.43 -14.33
CA HIS A 102 4.64 0.53 -13.41
C HIS A 102 6.15 0.31 -13.23
N PRO A 103 6.96 0.26 -14.33
CA PRO A 103 8.36 -0.14 -14.27
C PRO A 103 9.23 0.72 -13.34
N ASP A 104 8.83 1.98 -13.15
CA ASP A 104 9.55 2.95 -12.31
C ASP A 104 8.91 3.14 -10.91
N ARG A 105 7.99 2.28 -10.54
CA ARG A 105 7.26 2.34 -9.27
C ARG A 105 7.58 1.13 -8.42
N LYS A 106 7.09 1.17 -7.19
CA LYS A 106 7.26 0.12 -6.20
C LYS A 106 5.95 -0.20 -5.53
N ILE A 107 5.89 -1.38 -4.92
CA ILE A 107 4.89 -1.67 -3.93
C ILE A 107 5.23 -0.85 -2.70
N VAL A 108 4.27 -0.05 -2.23
CA VAL A 108 4.45 0.89 -1.10
C VAL A 108 3.39 0.75 -0.02
N GLY A 109 2.62 -0.31 -0.08
CA GLY A 109 1.56 -0.65 0.86
C GLY A 109 0.56 -1.62 0.24
N TRP A 110 -0.56 -1.82 0.89
CA TRP A 110 -1.60 -2.72 0.43
C TRP A 110 -3.00 -2.21 0.77
N TYR A 111 -3.99 -2.83 0.18
CA TYR A 111 -5.39 -2.56 0.48
C TYR A 111 -6.21 -3.85 0.55
N HIS A 112 -7.29 -3.82 1.31
CA HIS A 112 -8.31 -4.84 1.32
C HIS A 112 -9.66 -4.27 1.70
N THR A 113 -10.71 -5.08 1.58
CA THR A 113 -12.08 -4.67 1.87
C THR A 113 -12.69 -5.49 2.98
N HIS A 114 -13.58 -4.86 3.75
CA HIS A 114 -14.37 -5.47 4.83
C HIS A 114 -15.87 -5.30 4.58
N PRO A 115 -16.50 -6.05 3.66
CA PRO A 115 -17.90 -5.82 3.31
C PRO A 115 -18.87 -5.97 4.51
N GLY A 116 -19.34 -4.83 5.06
CA GLY A 116 -20.28 -4.77 6.18
C GLY A 116 -19.67 -4.93 7.58
N PHE A 117 -18.35 -4.90 7.71
CA PHE A 117 -17.67 -5.05 9.02
C PHE A 117 -17.03 -3.77 9.53
N GLY A 118 -17.07 -2.68 8.76
CA GLY A 118 -16.40 -1.42 9.09
C GLY A 118 -14.91 -1.46 8.76
N ILE A 119 -14.17 -0.42 9.19
CA ILE A 119 -12.75 -0.28 8.91
C ILE A 119 -11.91 -0.48 10.18
N PHE A 120 -11.06 -1.48 10.16
CA PHE A 120 -10.07 -1.83 11.19
C PHE A 120 -9.04 -2.76 10.58
N LEU A 121 -8.05 -3.20 11.34
CA LEU A 121 -7.14 -4.28 10.95
C LEU A 121 -7.36 -5.44 11.91
N SER A 122 -7.74 -6.60 11.38
CA SER A 122 -7.83 -7.85 12.14
C SER A 122 -6.43 -8.35 12.54
N ASN A 123 -6.37 -9.37 13.39
CA ASN A 123 -5.08 -9.99 13.73
C ASN A 123 -4.36 -10.58 12.49
N MET A 124 -5.12 -11.08 11.50
CA MET A 124 -4.55 -11.57 10.26
C MET A 124 -4.01 -10.41 9.39
N ASP A 125 -4.75 -9.30 9.32
CA ASP A 125 -4.31 -8.11 8.59
C ASP A 125 -3.05 -7.51 9.22
N ALA A 126 -2.99 -7.46 10.54
CA ALA A 126 -1.80 -7.04 11.27
C ALA A 126 -0.61 -7.97 10.97
N PHE A 127 -0.83 -9.28 10.93
CA PHE A 127 0.20 -10.25 10.55
C PHE A 127 0.67 -10.04 9.10
N ILE A 128 -0.23 -9.84 8.14
CA ILE A 128 0.12 -9.54 6.75
C ILE A 128 0.94 -8.26 6.68
N HIS A 129 0.46 -7.21 7.35
CA HIS A 129 1.13 -5.92 7.36
C HIS A 129 2.55 -6.02 7.95
N GLU A 130 2.70 -6.73 9.06
CA GLU A 130 4.00 -6.93 9.73
C GLU A 130 5.02 -7.70 8.90
N ASN A 131 4.57 -8.68 8.13
CA ASN A 131 5.46 -9.59 7.43
C ASN A 131 5.77 -9.17 6.00
N PHE A 132 4.91 -8.39 5.37
CA PHE A 132 5.05 -8.01 3.96
C PHE A 132 5.22 -6.50 3.74
N PHE A 133 4.74 -5.66 4.67
CA PHE A 133 4.74 -4.20 4.59
C PHE A 133 5.36 -3.62 5.85
N SER A 134 6.66 -3.93 6.07
CA SER A 134 7.33 -3.70 7.34
C SER A 134 7.90 -2.29 7.53
N PHE A 135 7.93 -1.47 6.47
CA PHE A 135 8.40 -0.10 6.61
C PHE A 135 7.35 0.78 7.31
N PRO A 136 7.77 1.68 8.22
CA PRO A 136 6.84 2.51 8.99
C PRO A 136 5.98 3.46 8.16
N TRP A 137 6.38 3.74 6.91
CA TRP A 137 5.65 4.59 5.98
C TRP A 137 4.72 3.83 5.03
N GLU A 138 4.74 2.47 5.04
CA GLU A 138 3.86 1.66 4.20
C GLU A 138 2.48 1.55 4.86
N PRO A 139 1.40 2.06 4.22
CA PRO A 139 0.05 1.95 4.77
C PRO A 139 -0.66 0.65 4.41
N ALA A 140 -1.63 0.29 5.25
CA ALA A 140 -2.76 -0.54 4.88
C ALA A 140 -3.98 0.37 4.63
N TYR A 141 -4.64 0.24 3.50
CA TYR A 141 -5.91 0.91 3.22
C TYR A 141 -7.04 -0.10 3.35
N VAL A 142 -8.07 0.25 4.13
CA VAL A 142 -9.26 -0.57 4.34
C VAL A 142 -10.48 0.16 3.82
N PHE A 143 -11.33 -0.54 3.09
CA PHE A 143 -12.59 -0.04 2.58
C PHE A 143 -13.74 -0.98 2.92
N ASP A 144 -14.81 -0.47 3.51
CA ASP A 144 -16.08 -1.18 3.65
C ASP A 144 -17.04 -0.73 2.54
N PRO A 145 -17.28 -1.56 1.50
CA PRO A 145 -18.13 -1.19 0.38
C PRO A 145 -19.63 -1.17 0.70
N GLN A 146 -20.06 -1.73 1.83
CA GLN A 146 -21.45 -1.64 2.25
C GLN A 146 -21.74 -0.36 3.03
N ALA A 147 -20.82 0.06 3.87
CA ALA A 147 -20.94 1.30 4.65
C ALA A 147 -20.38 2.53 3.91
N GLU A 148 -19.66 2.34 2.80
CA GLU A 148 -18.95 3.39 2.04
C GLU A 148 -17.97 4.21 2.90
N ILE A 149 -17.30 3.55 3.84
CA ILE A 149 -16.28 4.15 4.69
C ILE A 149 -14.91 3.55 4.40
N ASP A 150 -13.88 4.35 4.53
CA ASP A 150 -12.50 3.93 4.26
C ASP A 150 -11.50 4.62 5.18
N GLY A 151 -10.28 4.08 5.24
CA GLY A 151 -9.21 4.68 6.02
C GLY A 151 -7.85 4.06 5.76
N PHE A 152 -6.83 4.85 6.06
CA PHE A 152 -5.43 4.44 6.00
C PHE A 152 -4.92 4.16 7.41
N PHE A 153 -4.21 3.04 7.56
CA PHE A 153 -3.60 2.61 8.81
C PHE A 153 -2.08 2.53 8.63
N PHE A 154 -1.35 3.11 9.57
CA PHE A 154 0.10 3.15 9.59
C PHE A 154 0.62 2.53 10.88
N ARG A 155 1.83 1.98 10.82
CA ARG A 155 2.52 1.53 12.02
C ARG A 155 3.12 2.73 12.77
N ILE A 156 2.72 2.88 14.03
CA ILE A 156 3.29 3.87 14.94
C ILE A 156 3.80 3.14 16.18
N GLY A 157 5.11 2.95 16.26
CA GLY A 157 5.69 2.07 17.26
C GLY A 157 5.25 0.62 17.06
N THR A 158 4.52 0.06 18.03
CA THR A 158 3.98 -1.31 17.97
C THR A 158 2.50 -1.36 17.56
N GLU A 159 1.86 -0.21 17.36
CA GLU A 159 0.42 -0.13 17.07
C GLU A 159 0.17 0.22 15.61
N LEU A 160 -0.96 -0.25 15.09
CA LEU A 160 -1.51 0.15 13.80
C LEU A 160 -2.60 1.19 14.04
N VAL A 161 -2.35 2.42 13.61
CA VAL A 161 -3.18 3.60 13.91
C VAL A 161 -3.73 4.17 12.61
N GLN A 162 -5.01 4.52 12.64
CA GLN A 162 -5.64 5.23 11.53
C GLN A 162 -5.11 6.67 11.47
N GLU A 163 -4.63 7.07 10.29
CA GLU A 163 -4.09 8.40 10.02
C GLU A 163 -4.71 9.00 8.77
N THR A 164 -4.72 10.32 8.71
CA THR A 164 -5.17 11.06 7.52
C THR A 164 -4.04 11.15 6.49
N VAL A 165 -4.40 11.11 5.22
CA VAL A 165 -3.51 11.31 4.07
C VAL A 165 -3.96 12.53 3.27
N CYS A 166 -3.06 13.11 2.45
CA CYS A 166 -3.46 14.12 1.48
C CYS A 166 -4.01 13.40 0.24
N ILE A 167 -5.30 13.59 -0.06
CA ILE A 167 -5.90 13.10 -1.30
C ILE A 167 -5.79 14.20 -2.34
N PHE A 168 -5.20 13.89 -3.48
CA PHE A 168 -4.97 14.84 -4.57
C PHE A 168 -5.73 14.40 -5.84
N GLY A 169 -6.26 15.36 -6.58
CA GLY A 169 -6.98 15.09 -7.84
C GLY A 169 -6.11 14.42 -8.90
N ASP A 170 -6.70 14.01 -10.01
CA ASP A 170 -6.20 13.06 -11.02
C ASP A 170 -4.93 13.45 -11.79
N VAL A 171 -4.25 14.52 -11.42
CA VAL A 171 -2.99 14.93 -12.06
C VAL A 171 -1.82 14.50 -11.18
N ALA A 172 -1.08 13.48 -11.61
CA ALA A 172 0.16 13.09 -10.96
C ALA A 172 1.12 14.29 -10.86
N PRO A 173 1.81 14.48 -9.73
CA PRO A 173 2.86 15.49 -9.63
C PRO A 173 3.95 15.21 -10.67
N SER A 174 4.61 16.27 -11.16
CA SER A 174 5.73 16.10 -12.09
C SER A 174 6.91 15.45 -11.34
N VAL A 175 7.15 14.19 -11.65
CA VAL A 175 8.23 13.40 -11.06
C VAL A 175 9.44 13.49 -11.99
N LYS A 176 10.58 13.93 -11.48
CA LYS A 176 11.85 13.85 -12.19
C LYS A 176 12.41 12.43 -12.09
N GLU A 177 13.25 12.07 -13.03
CA GLU A 177 13.88 10.75 -13.05
C GLU A 177 14.61 10.41 -11.73
N PRO A 178 14.67 9.12 -11.35
CA PRO A 178 15.34 8.70 -10.11
C PRO A 178 16.81 9.09 -10.12
N MET A 179 17.30 9.49 -8.96
CA MET A 179 18.72 9.79 -8.80
C MET A 179 19.55 8.52 -8.93
N VAL A 180 20.76 8.65 -9.48
CA VAL A 180 21.70 7.53 -9.63
C VAL A 180 22.05 6.96 -8.25
N GLY A 181 21.92 5.65 -8.09
CA GLY A 181 22.22 4.96 -6.82
C GLY A 181 21.02 4.36 -6.11
N PHE A 182 19.85 4.40 -6.72
CA PHE A 182 18.62 3.86 -6.16
C PHE A 182 18.67 2.33 -5.99
N VAL A 183 18.60 1.84 -4.76
CA VAL A 183 18.48 0.41 -4.46
C VAL A 183 17.03 -0.01 -4.67
N ASP A 184 16.79 -0.93 -5.61
CA ASP A 184 15.47 -1.50 -5.86
C ASP A 184 14.97 -2.23 -4.60
N PRO A 185 13.93 -1.72 -3.90
CA PRO A 185 13.42 -2.39 -2.69
C PRO A 185 12.78 -3.74 -2.99
N ASN A 186 12.37 -4.02 -4.25
CA ASN A 186 11.90 -5.34 -4.61
C ASN A 186 13.01 -6.39 -4.48
N LYS A 187 14.29 -5.99 -4.59
CA LYS A 187 15.43 -6.88 -4.32
C LYS A 187 15.65 -7.15 -2.83
N ILE A 188 15.22 -6.26 -1.96
CA ILE A 188 15.35 -6.44 -0.51
C ILE A 188 14.24 -7.36 0.01
N VAL A 189 13.02 -7.18 -0.45
CA VAL A 189 11.85 -8.01 -0.08
C VAL A 189 11.99 -9.45 -0.57
N ILE A 190 12.62 -9.67 -1.74
CA ILE A 190 12.77 -11.02 -2.33
C ILE A 190 13.88 -11.84 -1.65
N LYS A 191 14.88 -11.22 -1.03
CA LYS A 191 15.99 -11.97 -0.40
C LYS A 191 15.60 -12.69 0.88
N ASP A 192 14.58 -12.22 1.59
CA ASP A 192 14.14 -12.78 2.85
C ASP A 192 12.75 -13.44 2.80
N LYS A 193 12.32 -13.88 1.60
CA LYS A 193 11.13 -14.75 1.52
C LYS A 193 11.38 -15.99 2.40
N PRO A 194 10.67 -16.17 3.50
CA PRO A 194 10.74 -17.43 4.23
C PRO A 194 10.21 -18.51 3.30
N LYS A 195 11.01 -19.54 3.03
CA LYS A 195 10.60 -20.78 2.34
C LYS A 195 9.64 -21.60 3.22
N ARG A 196 8.59 -21.00 3.73
CA ARG A 196 7.55 -21.69 4.49
C ARG A 196 6.22 -21.49 3.78
N SER A 197 5.70 -22.59 3.26
CA SER A 197 4.27 -22.70 3.04
C SER A 197 3.59 -22.43 4.39
N TYR A 198 2.94 -21.30 4.55
CA TYR A 198 2.12 -21.06 5.73
C TYR A 198 0.88 -21.95 5.64
N GLY A 199 1.02 -23.18 6.14
CA GLY A 199 -0.13 -23.94 6.58
C GLY A 199 -0.71 -23.21 7.80
N LEU A 200 -1.97 -22.80 7.70
CA LEU A 200 -2.71 -22.29 8.84
C LEU A 200 -2.56 -23.29 10.01
N PRO A 201 -2.36 -22.82 11.26
CA PRO A 201 -2.48 -23.70 12.41
C PRO A 201 -3.90 -24.26 12.42
N SER A 202 -4.00 -25.58 12.38
CA SER A 202 -5.26 -26.27 12.64
C SER A 202 -5.73 -25.88 14.03
N ILE A 203 -6.95 -25.34 14.14
CA ILE A 203 -7.65 -25.13 15.41
C ILE A 203 -7.99 -26.49 16.01
#